data_1b6ddeb0b53dab8d665a4f55578def58
#
_entry.id   1b6ddeb0b53dab8d665a4f55578def58
#
_cell.length_a   1.000
_cell.length_b   1.000
_cell.length_c   1.000
_cell.angle_alpha   90.00
_cell.angle_beta   90.00
_cell.angle_gamma   90.00
#
_symmetry.space_group_name_H-M   'P 1'
#
loop_
_entity.id
_entity.type
_entity.pdbx_description
1 polymer ?
#
loop_
_entity_poly.entity_id
_entity_poly.type
_entity_poly.pdbx_seq_one_letter_code
_entity_poly.pdbx_strand_id
1 'polypeptide(L)'
;MRPQSLLFGALLLLGAGVARSVSAQTNLYVSLDGSNQFKSVQEAINAVPQTTSPTNPCIIHIKAGTYKELVHAQREKRFVRLVGEDAEKTVLTYNLNAKMPGADGKPMGTFRTPSTIIDADDFMAENLTFENSAGPVGQALALRVDGDRAAFRNCRFLGWQDTILLNRGRQYFEGCYIAGHVDFIFGGATAFFENCHIHCLTNGYITAASTPQEQPFGFVFSNCRVTGESPGVKTYLGRPWRPFSSVTYLNTEMSGVIQPVGWNNWKDPAREKTARYAEFNSTGPGADPKARVPWARQLTAEEAKAITVEKVLGGPDGWNPGK
;
A
#
# COMPACT_ATOMS: atom_id res chain seq x y z
N MET A 1 37.93 -31.31 78.76
CA MET A 1 36.71 -31.10 77.94
C MET A 1 36.82 -29.78 77.23
N ARG A 2 36.98 -29.79 75.88
CA ARG A 2 37.04 -28.56 75.05
C ARG A 2 35.70 -28.39 74.31
N PRO A 3 35.09 -27.22 74.23
CA PRO A 3 33.91 -27.00 73.47
C PRO A 3 34.26 -26.75 71.98
N GLN A 4 33.55 -27.42 71.06
CA GLN A 4 33.63 -27.23 69.62
C GLN A 4 32.81 -26.00 69.22
N SER A 5 33.44 -25.06 68.57
CA SER A 5 32.79 -23.89 67.92
C SER A 5 32.30 -24.25 66.53
N LEU A 6 31.00 -24.14 66.30
CA LEU A 6 30.32 -24.25 64.95
C LEU A 6 30.45 -22.91 64.25
N LEU A 7 31.15 -22.89 63.09
CA LEU A 7 31.14 -21.79 62.18
C LEU A 7 29.92 -21.96 61.22
N PHE A 8 28.99 -20.98 61.25
CA PHE A 8 27.95 -20.82 60.25
C PHE A 8 28.50 -20.00 59.08
N GLY A 9 28.71 -20.66 57.97
CA GLY A 9 29.03 -19.97 56.71
C GLY A 9 27.75 -19.39 56.04
N ALA A 10 27.66 -18.09 55.99
CA ALA A 10 26.59 -17.41 55.21
C ALA A 10 26.95 -17.40 53.74
N LEU A 11 26.16 -18.10 52.92
CA LEU A 11 26.26 -18.11 51.45
C LEU A 11 25.52 -16.88 50.89
N LEU A 12 26.24 -15.85 50.48
CA LEU A 12 25.69 -14.70 49.75
C LEU A 12 25.41 -15.11 48.30
N LEU A 13 24.16 -15.32 47.97
CA LEU A 13 23.68 -15.41 46.57
C LEU A 13 23.65 -14.02 45.94
N LEU A 14 24.67 -13.69 45.15
CA LEU A 14 24.67 -12.55 44.23
C LEU A 14 23.72 -12.85 43.07
N GLY A 15 22.50 -12.36 43.15
CA GLY A 15 21.57 -12.33 42.02
C GLY A 15 22.05 -11.34 40.97
N ALA A 16 22.67 -11.84 39.89
CA ALA A 16 22.94 -11.03 38.69
C ALA A 16 21.63 -10.66 38.03
N GLY A 17 21.11 -9.47 38.36
CA GLY A 17 20.01 -8.86 37.64
C GLY A 17 20.45 -8.55 36.20
N VAL A 18 19.97 -9.32 35.22
CA VAL A 18 20.12 -8.99 33.81
C VAL A 18 19.28 -7.74 33.57
N ALA A 19 19.91 -6.59 33.60
CA ALA A 19 19.30 -5.36 33.14
C ALA A 19 18.98 -5.54 31.64
N ARG A 20 17.71 -5.78 31.31
CA ARG A 20 17.23 -5.66 29.95
C ARG A 20 17.36 -4.19 29.53
N SER A 21 18.37 -3.89 28.73
CA SER A 21 18.46 -2.61 28.07
C SER A 21 17.23 -2.49 27.15
N VAL A 22 16.27 -1.67 27.54
CA VAL A 22 15.22 -1.22 26.64
C VAL A 22 15.94 -0.37 25.60
N SER A 23 16.14 -0.91 24.40
CA SER A 23 16.68 -0.14 23.29
C SER A 23 15.72 1.02 23.03
N ALA A 24 16.22 2.25 23.13
CA ALA A 24 15.42 3.42 22.83
C ALA A 24 15.01 3.36 21.35
N GLN A 25 13.75 3.66 21.05
CA GLN A 25 13.22 3.73 19.70
C GLN A 25 14.09 4.65 18.83
N THR A 26 14.52 4.17 17.65
CA THR A 26 15.35 4.96 16.73
C THR A 26 14.47 5.94 15.97
N ASN A 27 14.77 7.24 16.14
CA ASN A 27 14.14 8.31 15.39
C ASN A 27 15.17 8.99 14.50
N LEU A 28 14.87 9.12 13.21
CA LEU A 28 15.66 9.83 12.20
C LEU A 28 14.85 11.00 11.67
N TYR A 29 15.50 12.10 11.32
CA TYR A 29 14.84 13.33 10.91
C TYR A 29 15.37 13.82 9.58
N VAL A 30 14.46 14.14 8.65
CA VAL A 30 14.77 14.60 7.29
C VAL A 30 14.21 15.99 7.05
N SER A 31 15.02 16.88 6.45
CA SER A 31 14.58 18.19 5.97
C SER A 31 15.43 18.66 4.80
N LEU A 32 14.81 19.23 3.77
CA LEU A 32 15.50 19.74 2.57
C LEU A 32 16.49 20.87 2.89
N ASP A 33 16.17 21.71 3.87
CA ASP A 33 16.99 22.84 4.29
C ASP A 33 18.26 22.43 5.06
N GLY A 34 18.39 21.14 5.41
CA GLY A 34 19.52 20.60 6.17
C GLY A 34 19.49 20.98 7.65
N SER A 35 18.36 21.43 8.18
CA SER A 35 18.19 21.70 9.61
C SER A 35 18.12 20.41 10.46
N ASN A 36 17.97 19.24 9.81
CA ASN A 36 17.91 17.93 10.44
C ASN A 36 19.10 17.04 10.03
N GLN A 37 19.09 15.79 10.50
CA GLN A 37 20.16 14.80 10.28
C GLN A 37 20.40 14.46 8.81
N PHE A 38 19.33 14.43 8.01
CA PHE A 38 19.37 14.04 6.59
C PHE A 38 18.69 15.09 5.73
N LYS A 39 19.18 15.25 4.49
CA LYS A 39 18.55 16.09 3.46
C LYS A 39 17.67 15.30 2.50
N SER A 40 17.83 13.97 2.46
CA SER A 40 17.14 13.07 1.57
C SER A 40 16.50 11.92 2.37
N VAL A 41 15.33 11.48 1.92
CA VAL A 41 14.63 10.35 2.53
C VAL A 41 15.40 9.05 2.28
N GLN A 42 16.05 8.91 1.10
CA GLN A 42 16.86 7.73 0.80
C GLN A 42 18.06 7.60 1.74
N GLU A 43 18.73 8.71 2.08
CA GLU A 43 19.84 8.70 3.05
C GLU A 43 19.38 8.23 4.42
N ALA A 44 18.21 8.70 4.89
CA ALA A 44 17.63 8.27 6.16
C ALA A 44 17.25 6.77 6.14
N ILE A 45 16.67 6.26 5.06
CA ILE A 45 16.39 4.83 4.89
C ILE A 45 17.68 4.00 4.92
N ASN A 46 18.75 4.45 4.26
CA ASN A 46 20.05 3.78 4.27
C ASN A 46 20.63 3.70 5.69
N ALA A 47 20.39 4.72 6.53
CA ALA A 47 20.84 4.80 7.91
C ALA A 47 19.99 3.98 8.90
N VAL A 48 18.85 3.40 8.48
CA VAL A 48 18.04 2.53 9.35
C VAL A 48 18.87 1.34 9.85
N PRO A 49 18.96 1.12 11.17
CA PRO A 49 19.74 0.01 11.74
C PRO A 49 19.08 -1.34 11.42
N GLN A 50 19.90 -2.39 11.36
CA GLN A 50 19.39 -3.76 11.15
C GLN A 50 18.76 -4.40 12.41
N THR A 51 18.79 -3.69 13.54
CA THR A 51 18.26 -4.14 14.84
C THR A 51 16.78 -3.79 15.04
N THR A 52 16.11 -3.27 14.02
CA THR A 52 14.66 -2.97 14.05
C THR A 52 13.83 -4.21 14.31
N SER A 53 12.72 -4.04 15.03
CA SER A 53 11.79 -5.10 15.39
C SER A 53 10.36 -4.56 15.54
N PRO A 54 9.33 -5.40 15.73
CA PRO A 54 7.97 -4.93 15.98
C PRO A 54 7.85 -4.01 17.21
N THR A 55 8.66 -4.25 18.24
CA THR A 55 8.69 -3.48 19.51
C THR A 55 9.70 -2.32 19.48
N ASN A 56 10.55 -2.27 18.47
CA ASN A 56 11.54 -1.21 18.27
C ASN A 56 11.68 -0.84 16.78
N PRO A 57 10.63 -0.26 16.17
CA PRO A 57 10.72 0.21 14.79
C PRO A 57 11.63 1.43 14.66
N CYS A 58 12.16 1.67 13.47
CA CYS A 58 12.81 2.93 13.15
C CYS A 58 11.78 3.89 12.55
N ILE A 59 11.64 5.08 13.14
CA ILE A 59 10.74 6.13 12.64
C ILE A 59 11.56 7.20 11.95
N ILE A 60 11.21 7.48 10.69
CA ILE A 60 11.81 8.56 9.88
C ILE A 60 10.78 9.68 9.80
N HIS A 61 11.04 10.78 10.51
CA HIS A 61 10.21 11.98 10.48
C HIS A 61 10.67 12.89 9.33
N ILE A 62 9.73 13.22 8.44
CA ILE A 62 10.03 13.96 7.21
C ILE A 62 9.29 15.29 7.26
N LYS A 63 10.04 16.41 7.27
CA LYS A 63 9.46 17.74 7.20
C LYS A 63 8.76 17.99 5.86
N ALA A 64 7.79 18.89 5.88
CA ALA A 64 7.13 19.35 4.66
C ALA A 64 8.15 19.85 3.63
N GLY A 65 7.97 19.39 2.38
CA GLY A 65 8.86 19.69 1.26
C GLY A 65 8.66 18.71 0.11
N THR A 66 9.13 19.07 -1.07
CA THR A 66 9.09 18.21 -2.27
C THR A 66 10.45 17.55 -2.47
N TYR A 67 10.55 16.30 -2.10
CA TYR A 67 11.73 15.45 -2.20
C TYR A 67 11.76 14.79 -3.58
N LYS A 68 12.52 15.37 -4.50
CA LYS A 68 12.66 14.86 -5.87
C LYS A 68 13.80 13.84 -5.93
N GLU A 69 13.50 12.62 -5.53
CA GLU A 69 14.48 11.54 -5.45
C GLU A 69 13.80 10.18 -5.71
N LEU A 70 14.60 9.17 -6.08
CA LEU A 70 14.16 7.79 -6.10
C LEU A 70 14.30 7.20 -4.69
N VAL A 71 13.21 6.70 -4.13
CA VAL A 71 13.18 6.13 -2.77
C VAL A 71 13.05 4.62 -2.85
N HIS A 72 13.94 3.90 -2.16
CA HIS A 72 13.90 2.45 -2.08
C HIS A 72 14.09 1.97 -0.63
N ALA A 73 13.02 1.44 -0.04
CA ALA A 73 13.12 0.69 1.21
C ALA A 73 13.48 -0.77 0.88
N GLN A 74 14.78 -1.10 0.98
CA GLN A 74 15.33 -2.40 0.63
C GLN A 74 14.82 -3.49 1.60
N ARG A 75 14.86 -4.74 1.18
CA ARG A 75 14.28 -5.89 1.90
C ARG A 75 14.76 -6.06 3.34
N GLU A 76 16.01 -5.70 3.62
CA GLU A 76 16.60 -5.77 4.97
C GLU A 76 16.15 -4.63 5.89
N LYS A 77 15.49 -3.58 5.36
CA LYS A 77 15.03 -2.43 6.12
C LYS A 77 13.60 -2.65 6.66
N ARG A 78 13.42 -3.70 7.47
CA ARG A 78 12.12 -4.04 8.07
C ARG A 78 11.74 -3.08 9.21
N PHE A 79 10.47 -3.04 9.56
CA PHE A 79 9.92 -2.22 10.66
C PHE A 79 10.31 -0.74 10.56
N VAL A 80 10.29 -0.21 9.35
CA VAL A 80 10.50 1.21 9.06
C VAL A 80 9.16 1.92 8.98
N ARG A 81 9.08 3.08 9.62
CA ARG A 81 7.92 3.98 9.51
C ARG A 81 8.37 5.32 8.93
N LEU A 82 7.79 5.71 7.80
CA LEU A 82 7.92 7.06 7.27
C LEU A 82 6.75 7.91 7.78
N VAL A 83 7.04 9.02 8.43
CA VAL A 83 6.02 9.92 8.98
C VAL A 83 6.25 11.32 8.42
N GLY A 84 5.38 11.74 7.52
CA GLY A 84 5.38 13.11 6.99
C GLY A 84 4.75 14.10 7.97
N GLU A 85 5.21 15.33 7.92
CA GLU A 85 4.64 16.42 8.70
C GLU A 85 3.22 16.77 8.24
N ASP A 86 2.94 16.67 6.94
CA ASP A 86 1.65 16.99 6.32
C ASP A 86 1.50 16.18 5.03
N ALA A 87 0.36 15.50 4.87
CA ALA A 87 0.13 14.61 3.73
C ALA A 87 0.21 15.31 2.36
N GLU A 88 -0.18 16.57 2.26
CA GLU A 88 -0.18 17.33 1.01
C GLU A 88 1.16 18.01 0.73
N LYS A 89 1.91 18.33 1.78
CA LYS A 89 3.12 19.13 1.68
C LYS A 89 4.40 18.30 1.79
N THR A 90 4.30 17.03 2.25
CA THR A 90 5.46 16.13 2.32
C THR A 90 5.41 15.19 1.13
N VAL A 91 6.07 15.55 0.04
CA VAL A 91 5.93 14.90 -1.28
C VAL A 91 7.22 14.19 -1.66
N LEU A 92 7.13 12.86 -1.85
CA LEU A 92 8.16 12.02 -2.46
C LEU A 92 7.82 11.88 -3.94
N THR A 93 8.65 12.41 -4.84
CA THR A 93 8.34 12.46 -6.27
C THR A 93 9.53 12.17 -7.15
N TYR A 94 9.26 11.54 -8.29
CA TYR A 94 10.17 11.46 -9.43
C TYR A 94 9.37 11.39 -10.73
N ASN A 95 10.04 11.35 -11.89
CA ASN A 95 9.36 11.47 -13.18
C ASN A 95 9.76 10.42 -14.22
N LEU A 96 10.15 9.21 -13.80
CA LEU A 96 10.44 8.12 -14.73
C LEU A 96 9.16 7.61 -15.39
N ASN A 97 9.25 7.23 -16.66
CA ASN A 97 8.15 6.57 -17.38
C ASN A 97 8.68 5.45 -18.27
N ALA A 98 7.77 4.52 -18.66
CA ALA A 98 8.13 3.30 -19.34
C ALA A 98 8.76 3.50 -20.73
N LYS A 99 8.54 4.64 -21.38
CA LYS A 99 9.07 4.96 -22.72
C LYS A 99 10.46 5.57 -22.69
N MET A 100 10.93 6.03 -21.51
CA MET A 100 12.29 6.58 -21.38
C MET A 100 13.33 5.51 -21.74
N PRO A 101 14.47 5.90 -22.36
CA PRO A 101 15.54 4.97 -22.65
C PRO A 101 16.17 4.44 -21.36
N GLY A 102 16.31 3.13 -21.24
CA GLY A 102 17.14 2.49 -20.23
C GLY A 102 18.64 2.57 -20.59
N ALA A 103 19.50 2.04 -19.73
CA ALA A 103 20.94 2.01 -19.94
C ALA A 103 21.36 1.23 -21.21
N ASP A 104 20.50 0.30 -21.67
CA ASP A 104 20.67 -0.49 -22.89
C ASP A 104 20.08 0.19 -24.16
N GLY A 105 19.63 1.43 -24.04
CA GLY A 105 18.97 2.20 -25.10
C GLY A 105 17.54 1.75 -25.45
N LYS A 106 17.02 0.68 -24.82
CA LYS A 106 15.66 0.20 -25.00
C LYS A 106 14.69 0.93 -24.04
N PRO A 107 13.36 0.94 -24.34
CA PRO A 107 12.39 1.47 -23.38
C PRO A 107 12.55 0.84 -21.99
N MET A 108 12.51 1.68 -20.96
CA MET A 108 12.70 1.29 -19.57
C MET A 108 11.68 0.22 -19.12
N GLY A 109 10.43 0.32 -19.61
CA GLY A 109 9.33 -0.55 -19.22
C GLY A 109 8.79 -0.20 -17.82
N THR A 110 7.55 -0.61 -17.56
CA THR A 110 6.76 -0.22 -16.39
C THR A 110 7.47 -0.46 -15.05
N PHE A 111 8.05 -1.65 -14.86
CA PHE A 111 8.58 -2.09 -13.57
C PHE A 111 9.82 -1.33 -13.08
N ARG A 112 10.46 -0.54 -13.93
CA ARG A 112 11.64 0.28 -13.61
C ARG A 112 11.33 1.76 -13.41
N THR A 113 10.06 2.14 -13.41
CA THR A 113 9.63 3.55 -13.33
C THR A 113 9.24 4.05 -11.92
N PRO A 114 9.13 3.23 -10.85
CA PRO A 114 8.64 3.71 -9.57
C PRO A 114 9.46 4.88 -9.02
N SER A 115 8.76 5.91 -8.55
CA SER A 115 9.38 6.95 -7.71
C SER A 115 9.77 6.39 -6.35
N THR A 116 8.92 5.50 -5.81
CA THR A 116 9.17 4.82 -4.53
C THR A 116 8.98 3.31 -4.67
N ILE A 117 9.94 2.54 -4.14
CA ILE A 117 9.93 1.07 -4.07
C ILE A 117 9.96 0.64 -2.61
N ILE A 118 9.05 -0.25 -2.22
CA ILE A 118 9.01 -0.88 -0.90
C ILE A 118 9.18 -2.38 -1.07
N ASP A 119 10.42 -2.86 -0.88
CA ASP A 119 10.75 -4.29 -0.84
C ASP A 119 10.74 -4.83 0.60
N ALA A 120 10.81 -3.92 1.58
CA ALA A 120 10.83 -4.24 3.00
C ALA A 120 9.47 -4.76 3.48
N ASP A 121 9.50 -5.84 4.29
CA ASP A 121 8.33 -6.26 5.07
C ASP A 121 8.10 -5.33 6.27
N ASP A 122 6.87 -5.34 6.81
CA ASP A 122 6.49 -4.59 8.01
C ASP A 122 6.74 -3.07 7.88
N PHE A 123 6.55 -2.56 6.68
CA PHE A 123 6.71 -1.15 6.36
C PHE A 123 5.45 -0.35 6.69
N MET A 124 5.62 0.88 7.15
CA MET A 124 4.51 1.81 7.38
C MET A 124 4.82 3.20 6.82
N ALA A 125 3.81 3.87 6.29
CA ALA A 125 3.88 5.28 5.92
C ALA A 125 2.63 6.03 6.38
N GLU A 126 2.83 7.24 6.87
CA GLU A 126 1.76 8.10 7.37
C GLU A 126 1.98 9.56 6.91
N ASN A 127 0.89 10.24 6.51
CA ASN A 127 0.89 11.65 6.17
C ASN A 127 1.90 12.04 5.07
N LEU A 128 1.97 11.25 3.98
CA LEU A 128 2.89 11.43 2.86
C LEU A 128 2.16 11.45 1.52
N THR A 129 2.69 12.19 0.57
CA THR A 129 2.35 12.05 -0.85
C THR A 129 3.45 11.27 -1.56
N PHE A 130 3.06 10.18 -2.24
CA PHE A 130 3.85 9.44 -3.21
C PHE A 130 3.39 9.85 -4.61
N GLU A 131 4.27 10.40 -5.41
CA GLU A 131 3.92 10.94 -6.72
C GLU A 131 4.86 10.42 -7.81
N ASN A 132 4.30 10.18 -9.01
CA ASN A 132 5.10 10.19 -10.24
C ASN A 132 4.66 11.37 -11.11
N SER A 133 5.53 12.34 -11.25
CA SER A 133 5.29 13.61 -11.93
C SER A 133 5.57 13.59 -13.44
N ALA A 134 5.67 12.41 -14.06
CA ALA A 134 5.88 12.30 -15.52
C ALA A 134 4.68 12.78 -16.35
N GLY A 135 3.48 12.84 -15.76
CA GLY A 135 2.26 13.23 -16.47
C GLY A 135 1.63 12.08 -17.30
N PRO A 136 0.70 12.38 -18.23
CA PRO A 136 -0.06 11.37 -18.99
C PRO A 136 0.74 10.80 -20.18
N VAL A 137 1.96 10.35 -19.96
CA VAL A 137 2.90 9.89 -21.01
C VAL A 137 2.91 8.38 -21.23
N GLY A 138 2.11 7.63 -20.46
CA GLY A 138 2.08 6.16 -20.39
C GLY A 138 2.33 5.68 -18.98
N GLN A 139 2.79 4.44 -18.84
CA GLN A 139 3.02 3.81 -17.54
C GLN A 139 4.13 4.54 -16.76
N ALA A 140 3.80 4.96 -15.54
CA ALA A 140 4.70 5.73 -14.67
C ALA A 140 4.27 5.56 -13.19
N LEU A 141 5.00 4.75 -12.44
CA LEU A 141 4.61 4.35 -11.09
C LEU A 141 5.03 5.40 -10.05
N ALA A 142 4.09 5.81 -9.21
CA ALA A 142 4.39 6.55 -7.98
C ALA A 142 4.91 5.60 -6.88
N LEU A 143 4.30 4.41 -6.78
CA LEU A 143 4.65 3.42 -5.77
C LEU A 143 4.68 2.00 -6.37
N ARG A 144 5.66 1.21 -5.95
CA ARG A 144 5.70 -0.23 -6.12
C ARG A 144 5.93 -0.88 -4.76
N VAL A 145 5.10 -1.89 -4.43
CA VAL A 145 5.22 -2.66 -3.17
C VAL A 145 5.44 -4.13 -3.49
N ASP A 146 6.56 -4.66 -3.03
CA ASP A 146 6.92 -6.09 -3.07
C ASP A 146 7.04 -6.69 -1.66
N GLY A 147 7.08 -5.86 -0.60
CA GLY A 147 7.10 -6.27 0.79
C GLY A 147 5.74 -6.78 1.27
N ASP A 148 5.77 -7.69 2.25
CA ASP A 148 4.58 -8.15 2.97
C ASP A 148 4.28 -7.27 4.19
N ARG A 149 3.00 -7.12 4.55
CA ARG A 149 2.54 -6.33 5.71
C ARG A 149 2.92 -4.84 5.63
N ALA A 150 2.73 -4.23 4.46
CA ALA A 150 2.89 -2.79 4.33
C ALA A 150 1.57 -2.06 4.64
N ALA A 151 1.64 -0.98 5.43
CA ALA A 151 0.49 -0.17 5.81
C ALA A 151 0.69 1.31 5.46
N PHE A 152 -0.35 1.92 4.92
CA PHE A 152 -0.37 3.33 4.51
C PHE A 152 -1.58 4.02 5.14
N ARG A 153 -1.36 5.09 5.90
CA ARG A 153 -2.41 5.87 6.56
C ARG A 153 -2.35 7.33 6.18
N ASN A 154 -3.50 7.89 5.84
CA ASN A 154 -3.59 9.29 5.45
C ASN A 154 -2.52 9.70 4.42
N CYS A 155 -2.25 8.80 3.45
CA CYS A 155 -1.28 9.03 2.38
C CYS A 155 -1.99 9.40 1.08
N ARG A 156 -1.25 10.05 0.19
CA ARG A 156 -1.74 10.38 -1.15
C ARG A 156 -0.85 9.70 -2.19
N PHE A 157 -1.49 9.16 -3.23
CA PHE A 157 -0.81 8.50 -4.34
C PHE A 157 -1.23 9.18 -5.64
N LEU A 158 -0.30 9.89 -6.25
CA LEU A 158 -0.58 10.75 -7.40
C LEU A 158 0.19 10.28 -8.62
N GLY A 159 -0.55 10.02 -9.68
CA GLY A 159 0.00 9.60 -10.97
C GLY A 159 -1.06 9.61 -12.04
N TRP A 160 -0.77 8.94 -13.15
CA TRP A 160 -1.68 8.79 -14.28
C TRP A 160 -1.93 7.31 -14.58
N GLN A 161 -1.27 6.75 -15.61
CA GLN A 161 -1.37 5.32 -15.89
C GLN A 161 -0.43 4.54 -14.97
N ASP A 162 -0.94 3.45 -14.38
CA ASP A 162 -0.16 2.54 -13.52
C ASP A 162 0.40 3.22 -12.25
N THR A 163 -0.41 4.02 -11.53
CA THR A 163 0.09 4.81 -10.38
C THR A 163 0.66 3.93 -9.26
N ILE A 164 -0.05 2.86 -8.86
CA ILE A 164 0.34 1.97 -7.76
C ILE A 164 0.42 0.53 -8.24
N LEU A 165 1.63 -0.06 -8.16
CA LEU A 165 1.84 -1.49 -8.33
C LEU A 165 1.93 -2.19 -6.97
N LEU A 166 0.91 -2.98 -6.65
CA LEU A 166 0.88 -3.89 -5.51
C LEU A 166 1.24 -5.29 -6.03
N ASN A 167 2.56 -5.58 -6.09
CA ASN A 167 3.06 -6.71 -6.85
C ASN A 167 2.80 -8.04 -6.14
N ARG A 168 3.01 -8.09 -4.82
CA ARG A 168 2.81 -9.27 -3.98
C ARG A 168 2.69 -8.90 -2.51
N GLY A 169 2.41 -9.89 -1.63
CA GLY A 169 2.26 -9.69 -0.18
C GLY A 169 0.91 -9.10 0.19
N ARG A 170 0.81 -8.60 1.43
CA ARG A 170 -0.41 -8.03 2.00
C ARG A 170 -0.22 -6.55 2.29
N GLN A 171 -1.17 -5.72 1.85
CA GLN A 171 -1.11 -4.29 2.05
C GLN A 171 -2.43 -3.75 2.62
N TYR A 172 -2.30 -2.70 3.44
CA TYR A 172 -3.42 -1.99 4.04
C TYR A 172 -3.34 -0.49 3.77
N PHE A 173 -4.44 0.07 3.30
CA PHE A 173 -4.57 1.49 3.00
C PHE A 173 -5.76 2.04 3.78
N GLU A 174 -5.54 3.05 4.62
CA GLU A 174 -6.58 3.67 5.43
C GLU A 174 -6.62 5.18 5.23
N GLY A 175 -7.80 5.70 4.89
CA GLY A 175 -8.01 7.13 4.70
C GLY A 175 -7.13 7.76 3.60
N CYS A 176 -6.70 6.97 2.61
CA CYS A 176 -5.80 7.41 1.57
C CYS A 176 -6.54 8.06 0.39
N TYR A 177 -5.87 9.01 -0.27
CA TYR A 177 -6.30 9.58 -1.55
C TYR A 177 -5.47 8.97 -2.69
N ILE A 178 -6.13 8.39 -3.69
CA ILE A 178 -5.48 7.70 -4.81
C ILE A 178 -6.02 8.24 -6.13
N ALA A 179 -5.16 8.85 -6.94
CA ALA A 179 -5.54 9.43 -8.22
C ALA A 179 -4.80 8.80 -9.41
N GLY A 180 -5.53 8.64 -10.51
CA GLY A 180 -5.00 8.12 -11.77
C GLY A 180 -6.06 7.97 -12.84
N HIS A 181 -5.74 7.27 -13.92
CA HIS A 181 -6.72 7.07 -15.02
C HIS A 181 -6.76 5.63 -15.56
N VAL A 182 -5.69 5.06 -16.08
CA VAL A 182 -5.68 3.70 -16.62
C VAL A 182 -4.90 2.78 -15.70
N ASP A 183 -5.57 1.73 -15.19
CA ASP A 183 -4.96 0.67 -14.38
C ASP A 183 -4.17 1.21 -13.18
N PHE A 184 -4.68 2.29 -12.58
CA PHE A 184 -3.87 3.05 -11.63
C PHE A 184 -3.71 2.39 -10.25
N ILE A 185 -4.42 1.27 -10.02
CA ILE A 185 -4.20 0.34 -8.89
C ILE A 185 -4.09 -1.06 -9.48
N PHE A 186 -2.89 -1.64 -9.54
CA PHE A 186 -2.71 -2.91 -10.23
C PHE A 186 -1.72 -3.85 -9.53
N GLY A 187 -1.71 -5.13 -9.94
CA GLY A 187 -0.80 -6.14 -9.40
C GLY A 187 -1.49 -7.36 -8.81
N GLY A 188 -0.69 -8.26 -8.21
CA GLY A 188 -1.11 -9.57 -7.72
C GLY A 188 -1.26 -9.71 -6.21
N ALA A 189 -1.07 -8.64 -5.46
CA ALA A 189 -1.12 -8.64 -3.99
C ALA A 189 -2.53 -8.86 -3.43
N THR A 190 -2.61 -9.16 -2.12
CA THR A 190 -3.82 -8.98 -1.31
C THR A 190 -3.79 -7.60 -0.67
N ALA A 191 -4.70 -6.71 -1.05
CA ALA A 191 -4.74 -5.36 -0.51
C ALA A 191 -6.13 -4.98 -0.02
N PHE A 192 -6.20 -4.33 1.14
CA PHE A 192 -7.42 -3.81 1.72
C PHE A 192 -7.37 -2.29 1.79
N PHE A 193 -8.34 -1.66 1.15
CA PHE A 193 -8.50 -0.20 1.12
C PHE A 193 -9.71 0.16 1.97
N GLU A 194 -9.48 0.88 3.05
CA GLU A 194 -10.52 1.28 3.99
C GLU A 194 -10.66 2.80 4.03
N ASN A 195 -11.90 3.29 3.88
CA ASN A 195 -12.21 4.71 3.92
C ASN A 195 -11.36 5.55 2.92
N CYS A 196 -10.95 4.97 1.80
CA CYS A 196 -10.10 5.65 0.81
C CYS A 196 -10.94 6.46 -0.19
N HIS A 197 -10.33 7.53 -0.69
CA HIS A 197 -10.87 8.32 -1.80
C HIS A 197 -10.12 7.95 -3.09
N ILE A 198 -10.84 7.33 -4.02
CA ILE A 198 -10.35 6.94 -5.35
C ILE A 198 -10.80 7.98 -6.36
N HIS A 199 -9.87 8.64 -7.02
CA HIS A 199 -10.16 9.76 -7.92
C HIS A 199 -9.71 9.49 -9.35
N CYS A 200 -10.65 9.54 -10.29
CA CYS A 200 -10.42 9.26 -11.70
C CYS A 200 -10.16 10.56 -12.47
N LEU A 201 -8.93 10.77 -12.91
CA LEU A 201 -8.51 12.00 -13.62
C LEU A 201 -9.13 12.11 -15.01
N THR A 202 -9.30 10.98 -15.71
CA THR A 202 -9.95 10.91 -17.02
C THR A 202 -10.46 9.49 -17.27
N ASN A 203 -10.94 9.21 -18.48
CA ASN A 203 -11.45 7.89 -18.86
C ASN A 203 -10.39 6.79 -18.65
N GLY A 204 -10.81 5.64 -18.13
CA GLY A 204 -9.89 4.54 -17.91
C GLY A 204 -10.44 3.39 -17.08
N TYR A 205 -9.58 2.84 -16.23
CA TYR A 205 -9.87 1.69 -15.38
C TYR A 205 -9.24 1.94 -14.01
N ILE A 206 -10.00 1.75 -12.93
CA ILE A 206 -9.46 1.91 -11.58
C ILE A 206 -8.46 0.80 -11.30
N THR A 207 -8.87 -0.46 -11.49
CA THR A 207 -8.04 -1.60 -11.13
C THR A 207 -7.65 -2.47 -12.32
N ALA A 208 -6.45 -3.05 -12.25
CA ALA A 208 -5.97 -4.12 -13.13
C ALA A 208 -5.32 -5.23 -12.28
N ALA A 209 -6.16 -6.04 -11.63
CA ALA A 209 -5.68 -7.09 -10.76
C ALA A 209 -5.07 -8.26 -11.54
N SER A 210 -4.08 -8.92 -10.94
CA SER A 210 -3.45 -10.15 -11.44
C SER A 210 -3.35 -11.21 -10.35
N THR A 211 -4.35 -11.27 -9.49
CA THR A 211 -4.42 -12.14 -8.32
C THR A 211 -4.20 -13.60 -8.73
N PRO A 212 -3.27 -14.34 -8.12
CA PRO A 212 -3.09 -15.77 -8.33
C PRO A 212 -4.34 -16.59 -8.00
N GLN A 213 -4.47 -17.75 -8.62
CA GLN A 213 -5.67 -18.62 -8.46
C GLN A 213 -5.85 -19.09 -7.02
N GLU A 214 -4.75 -19.45 -6.36
CA GLU A 214 -4.70 -19.97 -4.99
C GLU A 214 -4.92 -18.89 -3.92
N GLN A 215 -4.78 -17.62 -4.28
CA GLN A 215 -4.95 -16.51 -3.35
C GLN A 215 -6.43 -16.15 -3.24
N PRO A 216 -7.07 -16.26 -2.06
CA PRO A 216 -8.53 -16.10 -1.92
C PRO A 216 -9.02 -14.68 -2.17
N PHE A 217 -8.21 -13.67 -1.84
CA PHE A 217 -8.53 -12.26 -2.00
C PHE A 217 -7.46 -11.55 -2.83
N GLY A 218 -7.90 -10.60 -3.67
CA GLY A 218 -7.04 -9.61 -4.31
C GLY A 218 -7.25 -8.24 -3.67
N PHE A 219 -7.84 -7.30 -4.40
CA PHE A 219 -8.11 -5.96 -3.90
C PHE A 219 -9.52 -5.88 -3.30
N VAL A 220 -9.62 -5.39 -2.07
CA VAL A 220 -10.87 -5.15 -1.36
C VAL A 220 -10.97 -3.68 -1.02
N PHE A 221 -12.01 -3.00 -1.51
CA PHE A 221 -12.34 -1.62 -1.20
C PHE A 221 -13.54 -1.61 -0.26
N SER A 222 -13.39 -1.06 0.94
CA SER A 222 -14.41 -0.99 1.97
C SER A 222 -14.68 0.45 2.39
N ASN A 223 -15.95 0.86 2.38
CA ASN A 223 -16.36 2.22 2.77
C ASN A 223 -15.61 3.32 2.01
N CYS A 224 -15.23 3.05 0.76
CA CYS A 224 -14.49 3.97 -0.08
C CYS A 224 -15.43 4.94 -0.82
N ARG A 225 -14.84 5.98 -1.39
CA ARG A 225 -15.54 6.91 -2.29
C ARG A 225 -14.83 6.98 -3.62
N VAL A 226 -15.60 6.86 -4.74
CA VAL A 226 -15.09 7.00 -6.11
C VAL A 226 -15.64 8.26 -6.74
N THR A 227 -14.75 9.13 -7.21
CA THR A 227 -15.10 10.39 -7.90
C THR A 227 -14.30 10.53 -9.19
N GLY A 228 -14.58 11.56 -9.97
CA GLY A 228 -13.78 11.92 -11.14
C GLY A 228 -13.60 13.41 -11.26
N GLU A 229 -12.59 13.81 -12.03
CA GLU A 229 -12.20 15.19 -12.27
C GLU A 229 -13.33 16.05 -12.86
N SER A 230 -14.20 15.42 -13.65
CA SER A 230 -15.39 16.07 -14.22
C SER A 230 -16.51 15.06 -14.42
N PRO A 231 -17.77 15.50 -14.59
CA PRO A 231 -18.92 14.63 -14.90
C PRO A 231 -18.78 13.89 -16.23
N GLY A 232 -17.93 14.36 -17.15
CA GLY A 232 -17.65 13.73 -18.44
C GLY A 232 -16.71 12.52 -18.36
N VAL A 233 -16.01 12.31 -17.25
CA VAL A 233 -15.15 11.15 -17.06
C VAL A 233 -15.99 9.87 -17.05
N LYS A 234 -15.54 8.85 -17.79
CA LYS A 234 -16.15 7.51 -17.84
C LYS A 234 -15.08 6.45 -17.61
N THR A 235 -15.19 5.77 -16.48
CA THR A 235 -14.21 4.76 -16.05
C THR A 235 -14.89 3.46 -15.66
N TYR A 236 -14.12 2.38 -15.67
CA TYR A 236 -14.53 1.07 -15.18
C TYR A 236 -13.97 0.85 -13.76
N LEU A 237 -14.66 0.07 -12.94
CA LEU A 237 -14.17 -0.39 -11.62
C LEU A 237 -12.89 -1.21 -11.76
N GLY A 238 -12.76 -1.92 -12.88
CA GLY A 238 -11.54 -2.63 -13.19
C GLY A 238 -11.65 -3.55 -14.41
N ARG A 239 -10.49 -4.16 -14.70
CA ARG A 239 -10.35 -5.19 -15.73
C ARG A 239 -9.32 -6.26 -15.31
N PRO A 240 -9.48 -7.55 -15.68
CA PRO A 240 -8.60 -8.61 -15.25
C PRO A 240 -7.29 -8.61 -16.06
N TRP A 241 -6.19 -8.16 -15.45
CA TRP A 241 -4.87 -8.23 -16.11
C TRP A 241 -4.40 -9.67 -16.32
N ARG A 242 -4.77 -10.57 -15.41
CA ARG A 242 -4.52 -12.03 -15.52
C ARG A 242 -5.80 -12.81 -15.20
N PRO A 243 -5.88 -14.10 -15.58
CA PRO A 243 -6.94 -14.99 -15.06
C PRO A 243 -6.97 -14.99 -13.54
N PHE A 244 -8.13 -15.28 -12.95
CA PHE A 244 -8.39 -15.34 -11.51
C PHE A 244 -8.28 -14.00 -10.75
N SER A 245 -8.10 -12.89 -11.46
CA SER A 245 -8.12 -11.55 -10.86
C SER A 245 -9.30 -11.37 -9.91
N SER A 246 -9.04 -10.84 -8.70
CA SER A 246 -10.04 -10.66 -7.66
C SER A 246 -10.10 -9.20 -7.21
N VAL A 247 -11.28 -8.59 -7.33
CA VAL A 247 -11.55 -7.22 -6.84
C VAL A 247 -12.95 -7.18 -6.25
N THR A 248 -13.07 -6.61 -5.05
CA THR A 248 -14.36 -6.49 -4.35
C THR A 248 -14.55 -5.06 -3.85
N TYR A 249 -15.72 -4.48 -4.11
CA TYR A 249 -16.16 -3.20 -3.54
C TYR A 249 -17.28 -3.43 -2.53
N LEU A 250 -17.10 -2.94 -1.31
CA LEU A 250 -18.05 -3.03 -0.21
C LEU A 250 -18.45 -1.62 0.24
N ASN A 251 -19.75 -1.35 0.35
CA ASN A 251 -20.28 -0.09 0.88
C ASN A 251 -19.62 1.16 0.27
N THR A 252 -19.28 1.14 -1.01
CA THR A 252 -18.54 2.20 -1.68
C THR A 252 -19.49 3.21 -2.33
N GLU A 253 -19.28 4.49 -2.08
CA GLU A 253 -19.97 5.58 -2.77
C GLU A 253 -19.35 5.78 -4.16
N MET A 254 -20.14 5.63 -5.22
CA MET A 254 -19.70 5.71 -6.61
C MET A 254 -20.41 6.87 -7.34
N SER A 255 -19.68 7.88 -7.72
CA SER A 255 -20.21 8.96 -8.56
C SER A 255 -20.57 8.47 -9.97
N GLY A 256 -21.28 9.29 -10.75
CA GLY A 256 -21.72 8.96 -12.11
C GLY A 256 -20.59 8.79 -13.14
N VAL A 257 -19.33 8.79 -12.74
CA VAL A 257 -18.17 8.52 -13.59
C VAL A 257 -17.99 7.03 -13.89
N ILE A 258 -18.57 6.15 -13.03
CA ILE A 258 -18.49 4.71 -13.28
C ILE A 258 -19.39 4.33 -14.45
N GLN A 259 -18.83 3.61 -15.42
CA GLN A 259 -19.57 3.01 -16.53
C GLN A 259 -20.67 2.10 -15.98
N PRO A 260 -21.92 2.14 -16.50
CA PRO A 260 -23.00 1.30 -16.00
C PRO A 260 -22.67 -0.19 -15.95
N VAL A 261 -21.94 -0.71 -16.94
CA VAL A 261 -21.49 -2.11 -16.98
C VAL A 261 -20.46 -2.45 -15.91
N GLY A 262 -19.87 -1.46 -15.24
CA GLY A 262 -18.94 -1.58 -14.13
C GLY A 262 -17.56 -2.12 -14.48
N TRP A 263 -17.48 -3.22 -15.20
CA TRP A 263 -16.28 -3.99 -15.42
C TRP A 263 -16.00 -4.21 -16.92
N ASN A 264 -14.72 -4.41 -17.26
CA ASN A 264 -14.27 -4.68 -18.61
C ASN A 264 -13.50 -6.03 -18.62
N ASN A 265 -13.63 -6.81 -19.69
CA ASN A 265 -13.03 -8.15 -19.79
C ASN A 265 -11.62 -8.16 -20.42
N TRP A 266 -10.99 -6.99 -20.58
CA TRP A 266 -9.69 -6.86 -21.27
C TRP A 266 -9.69 -7.31 -22.74
N LYS A 267 -10.84 -7.26 -23.41
CA LYS A 267 -11.07 -7.80 -24.77
C LYS A 267 -10.78 -9.32 -24.86
N ASP A 268 -10.92 -10.04 -23.76
CA ASP A 268 -10.69 -11.47 -23.65
C ASP A 268 -11.86 -12.14 -22.90
N PRO A 269 -12.86 -12.68 -23.62
CA PRO A 269 -14.03 -13.33 -23.00
C PRO A 269 -13.68 -14.54 -22.13
N ALA A 270 -12.50 -15.17 -22.30
CA ALA A 270 -12.10 -16.27 -21.44
C ALA A 270 -11.87 -15.81 -19.98
N ARG A 271 -11.52 -14.56 -19.77
CA ARG A 271 -11.30 -13.98 -18.43
C ARG A 271 -12.58 -13.79 -17.65
N GLU A 272 -13.74 -13.66 -18.31
CA GLU A 272 -15.03 -13.56 -17.65
C GLU A 272 -15.35 -14.83 -16.81
N LYS A 273 -14.85 -15.99 -17.25
CA LYS A 273 -15.05 -17.28 -16.58
C LYS A 273 -14.22 -17.45 -15.31
N THR A 274 -13.14 -16.67 -15.18
CA THR A 274 -12.17 -16.82 -14.09
C THR A 274 -12.10 -15.60 -13.19
N ALA A 275 -12.52 -14.41 -13.65
CA ALA A 275 -12.54 -13.19 -12.87
C ALA A 275 -13.45 -13.32 -11.64
N ARG A 276 -12.92 -12.90 -10.47
CA ARG A 276 -13.61 -12.95 -9.17
C ARG A 276 -13.96 -11.53 -8.74
N TYR A 277 -14.83 -10.88 -9.53
CA TYR A 277 -15.23 -9.49 -9.29
C TYR A 277 -16.57 -9.44 -8.58
N ALA A 278 -16.65 -8.62 -7.53
CA ALA A 278 -17.82 -8.56 -6.69
C ALA A 278 -18.10 -7.15 -6.14
N GLU A 279 -19.37 -6.90 -5.87
CA GLU A 279 -19.85 -5.66 -5.23
C GLU A 279 -20.87 -6.00 -4.16
N PHE A 280 -20.95 -5.15 -3.10
CA PHE A 280 -21.99 -5.22 -2.10
C PHE A 280 -22.35 -3.82 -1.61
N ASN A 281 -23.67 -3.51 -1.61
CA ASN A 281 -24.25 -2.33 -0.98
C ASN A 281 -23.54 -1.01 -1.35
N SER A 282 -23.01 -0.91 -2.57
CA SER A 282 -22.45 0.34 -3.07
C SER A 282 -23.58 1.32 -3.40
N THR A 283 -23.32 2.62 -3.27
CA THR A 283 -24.31 3.70 -3.38
C THR A 283 -23.89 4.75 -4.40
N GLY A 284 -24.81 5.64 -4.76
CA GLY A 284 -24.58 6.73 -5.69
C GLY A 284 -24.87 6.38 -7.16
N PRO A 285 -24.80 7.37 -8.07
CA PRO A 285 -25.24 7.21 -9.47
C PRO A 285 -24.46 6.19 -10.29
N GLY A 286 -23.23 5.87 -9.85
CA GLY A 286 -22.36 4.89 -10.51
C GLY A 286 -22.53 3.45 -10.00
N ALA A 287 -23.43 3.18 -9.05
CA ALA A 287 -23.52 1.92 -8.32
C ALA A 287 -24.72 1.03 -8.69
N ASP A 288 -25.41 1.29 -9.82
CA ASP A 288 -26.58 0.49 -10.20
C ASP A 288 -26.19 -0.98 -10.50
N PRO A 289 -26.57 -1.95 -9.65
CA PRO A 289 -26.20 -3.35 -9.84
C PRO A 289 -26.88 -4.00 -11.04
N LYS A 290 -28.03 -3.47 -11.49
CA LYS A 290 -28.79 -4.03 -12.61
C LYS A 290 -28.11 -3.81 -13.97
N ALA A 291 -27.27 -2.81 -14.06
CA ALA A 291 -26.54 -2.47 -15.26
C ALA A 291 -25.20 -3.19 -15.40
N ARG A 292 -24.75 -3.91 -14.36
CA ARG A 292 -23.44 -4.58 -14.34
C ARG A 292 -23.38 -5.75 -15.31
N VAL A 293 -22.15 -6.05 -15.78
CA VAL A 293 -21.90 -7.25 -16.57
C VAL A 293 -22.33 -8.51 -15.82
N PRO A 294 -22.86 -9.54 -16.50
CA PRO A 294 -23.45 -10.72 -15.81
C PRO A 294 -22.42 -11.62 -15.11
N TRP A 295 -21.12 -11.47 -15.42
CA TRP A 295 -20.05 -12.23 -14.80
C TRP A 295 -19.48 -11.59 -13.53
N ALA A 296 -19.91 -10.37 -13.16
CA ALA A 296 -19.62 -9.77 -11.87
C ALA A 296 -20.72 -10.16 -10.85
N ARG A 297 -20.31 -10.44 -9.61
CA ARG A 297 -21.21 -10.91 -8.56
C ARG A 297 -21.74 -9.76 -7.72
N GLN A 298 -23.00 -9.85 -7.33
CA GLN A 298 -23.53 -9.10 -6.19
C GLN A 298 -23.49 -10.04 -4.98
N LEU A 299 -22.78 -9.65 -3.93
CA LEU A 299 -22.66 -10.47 -2.72
C LEU A 299 -23.92 -10.38 -1.85
N THR A 300 -24.20 -11.45 -1.09
CA THR A 300 -25.17 -11.39 0.00
C THR A 300 -24.59 -10.65 1.21
N ALA A 301 -25.45 -10.28 2.16
CA ALA A 301 -25.01 -9.64 3.41
C ALA A 301 -24.09 -10.53 4.24
N GLU A 302 -24.35 -11.85 4.24
CA GLU A 302 -23.53 -12.84 4.94
C GLU A 302 -22.14 -12.97 4.31
N GLU A 303 -22.06 -13.03 2.98
CA GLU A 303 -20.80 -13.06 2.25
C GLU A 303 -19.97 -11.79 2.51
N ALA A 304 -20.61 -10.62 2.44
CA ALA A 304 -19.95 -9.33 2.65
C ALA A 304 -19.47 -9.17 4.10
N LYS A 305 -20.26 -9.59 5.10
CA LYS A 305 -19.90 -9.56 6.52
C LYS A 305 -18.66 -10.42 6.83
N ALA A 306 -18.43 -11.47 6.06
CA ALA A 306 -17.26 -12.33 6.21
C ALA A 306 -15.96 -11.71 5.67
N ILE A 307 -16.03 -10.61 4.89
CA ILE A 307 -14.87 -9.93 4.29
C ILE A 307 -14.42 -8.80 5.24
N THR A 308 -13.61 -9.12 6.22
CA THR A 308 -13.05 -8.18 7.20
C THR A 308 -11.55 -8.02 6.98
N VAL A 309 -10.95 -6.94 7.49
CA VAL A 309 -9.48 -6.72 7.46
C VAL A 309 -8.74 -7.96 7.98
N GLU A 310 -9.18 -8.51 9.11
CA GLU A 310 -8.58 -9.70 9.73
C GLU A 310 -8.70 -10.94 8.82
N LYS A 311 -9.86 -11.15 8.18
CA LYS A 311 -10.06 -12.29 7.28
C LYS A 311 -9.25 -12.17 5.98
N VAL A 312 -9.11 -10.96 5.45
CA VAL A 312 -8.41 -10.69 4.19
C VAL A 312 -6.89 -10.67 4.39
N LEU A 313 -6.42 -10.02 5.45
CA LEU A 313 -4.98 -9.76 5.67
C LEU A 313 -4.35 -10.61 6.77
N GLY A 314 -5.15 -11.28 7.63
CA GLY A 314 -4.67 -11.90 8.86
C GLY A 314 -3.57 -12.95 8.68
N GLY A 315 -3.71 -13.86 7.74
CA GLY A 315 -2.74 -14.93 7.53
C GLY A 315 -2.43 -15.77 8.81
N PRO A 316 -1.42 -16.65 8.77
CA PRO A 316 -1.03 -17.47 9.91
C PRO A 316 -0.31 -16.65 11.02
N ASP A 317 0.20 -15.48 10.69
CA ASP A 317 0.88 -14.56 11.62
C ASP A 317 -0.07 -13.59 12.33
N GLY A 318 -1.37 -13.64 12.02
CA GLY A 318 -2.40 -12.83 12.65
C GLY A 318 -2.27 -11.34 12.40
N TRP A 319 -1.58 -10.92 11.32
CA TRP A 319 -1.41 -9.50 11.01
C TRP A 319 -2.76 -8.79 10.85
N ASN A 320 -3.01 -7.80 11.68
CA ASN A 320 -4.24 -7.01 11.66
C ASN A 320 -3.92 -5.51 11.80
N PRO A 321 -3.66 -4.83 10.70
CA PRO A 321 -3.30 -3.41 10.71
C PRO A 321 -4.48 -2.48 11.05
N GLY A 322 -5.71 -2.97 11.09
CA GLY A 322 -6.89 -2.19 11.46
C GLY A 322 -7.13 -2.06 12.97
N LYS A 323 -6.24 -2.65 13.82
CA LYS A 323 -6.33 -2.58 15.28
C LYS A 323 -5.28 -1.68 15.86
#